data_9e86dcae71c66c5b70b41f7f645d38f0
#
_entry.id   9e86dcae71c66c5b70b41f7f645d38f0
#
_cell.length_a   1.000
_cell.length_b   1.000
_cell.length_c   1.000
_cell.angle_alpha   90.00
_cell.angle_beta   90.00
_cell.angle_gamma   90.00
#
_symmetry.space_group_name_H-M   'P 1'
#
loop_
_entity.id
_entity.type
_entity.pdbx_description
1 polymer ?
#
loop_
_entity_poly.entity_id
_entity_poly.type
_entity_poly.pdbx_seq_one_letter_code
_entity_poly.pdbx_strand_id
1 'polypeptide(L)'
;HQHSQVISDAENNSKLDEFDVELLKVLFMIKYVKEIKANVDNLTTLMISNIDDDRIEVRSKIEESLKKLIKETLVQKNGEIYIFLTNEEQEINNAINNESVEMGEIIGEASTVIFEEIYTEKKYRYNSRYLFPFNQKVDDRFFKGNQSNDIGVTVITPYGGDYADSALRLLSAQESSVIVKLPNDSTFLDEITESIKIYKFLNKNASGARGNFDSIRRAKEDERIEKKDRIRIFIEDALKNADIYVNGDKATISAKEPATRINEALGKLVAMKYNKLTY
;
A
#
# COMPACT_ATOMS: atom_id res chain seq x y z
N HIS A 1 21.82 11.68 -25.66
CA HIS A 1 22.54 10.51 -26.15
C HIS A 1 22.35 9.26 -25.28
N GLN A 2 22.31 9.36 -23.94
CA GLN A 2 22.13 8.20 -23.05
C GLN A 2 20.74 7.56 -23.18
N HIS A 3 19.71 8.35 -23.47
CA HIS A 3 18.33 7.87 -23.58
C HIS A 3 18.08 7.07 -24.86
N SER A 4 18.75 7.45 -25.94
CA SER A 4 18.65 6.70 -27.21
C SER A 4 19.34 5.34 -27.11
N GLN A 5 20.32 5.17 -26.20
CA GLN A 5 20.96 3.88 -25.97
C GLN A 5 20.02 2.89 -25.30
N VAL A 6 19.22 3.36 -24.31
CA VAL A 6 18.20 2.49 -23.66
C VAL A 6 17.21 1.95 -24.70
N ILE A 7 16.72 2.83 -25.60
CA ILE A 7 15.79 2.42 -26.65
C ILE A 7 16.47 1.51 -27.66
N SER A 8 17.70 1.81 -28.07
CA SER A 8 18.46 0.96 -28.98
C SER A 8 18.68 -0.44 -28.42
N ASP A 9 19.03 -0.53 -27.14
CA ASP A 9 19.18 -1.82 -26.46
C ASP A 9 17.85 -2.57 -26.37
N ALA A 10 16.75 -1.86 -26.15
CA ALA A 10 15.41 -2.45 -26.12
C ALA A 10 15.01 -3.04 -27.48
N GLU A 11 15.36 -2.38 -28.58
CA GLU A 11 15.12 -2.88 -29.93
C GLU A 11 15.82 -4.22 -30.20
N ASN A 12 16.94 -4.45 -29.55
CA ASN A 12 17.73 -5.69 -29.66
C ASN A 12 17.40 -6.71 -28.56
N ASN A 13 16.47 -6.40 -27.66
CA ASN A 13 16.08 -7.29 -26.57
C ASN A 13 15.06 -8.31 -27.08
N SER A 14 15.44 -9.60 -27.07
CA SER A 14 14.61 -10.69 -27.57
C SER A 14 13.32 -10.92 -26.74
N LYS A 15 13.24 -10.37 -25.54
CA LYS A 15 12.08 -10.48 -24.66
C LYS A 15 11.00 -9.42 -24.95
N LEU A 16 11.33 -8.44 -25.79
CA LEU A 16 10.45 -7.35 -26.17
C LEU A 16 10.06 -7.46 -27.64
N ASP A 17 8.81 -7.18 -27.96
CA ASP A 17 8.35 -7.08 -29.32
C ASP A 17 8.30 -5.61 -29.78
N GLU A 18 7.90 -5.41 -31.03
CA GLU A 18 7.86 -4.08 -31.64
C GLU A 18 6.90 -3.13 -30.90
N PHE A 19 5.77 -3.62 -30.43
CA PHE A 19 4.81 -2.82 -29.67
C PHE A 19 5.40 -2.34 -28.34
N ASP A 20 6.13 -3.21 -27.65
CA ASP A 20 6.79 -2.86 -26.37
C ASP A 20 7.79 -1.72 -26.58
N VAL A 21 8.56 -1.76 -27.64
CA VAL A 21 9.56 -0.73 -27.97
C VAL A 21 8.86 0.59 -28.34
N GLU A 22 7.78 0.54 -29.10
CA GLU A 22 7.01 1.73 -29.45
C GLU A 22 6.41 2.41 -28.19
N LEU A 23 5.88 1.62 -27.25
CA LEU A 23 5.39 2.14 -25.99
C LEU A 23 6.52 2.77 -25.16
N LEU A 24 7.68 2.12 -25.13
CA LEU A 24 8.86 2.66 -24.43
C LEU A 24 9.28 4.00 -25.01
N LYS A 25 9.25 4.16 -26.36
CA LYS A 25 9.53 5.44 -27.03
C LYS A 25 8.53 6.54 -26.62
N VAL A 26 7.25 6.19 -26.53
CA VAL A 26 6.22 7.15 -26.07
C VAL A 26 6.51 7.59 -24.64
N LEU A 27 6.81 6.66 -23.75
CA LEU A 27 7.15 6.96 -22.36
C LEU A 27 8.40 7.84 -22.25
N PHE A 28 9.40 7.59 -23.09
CA PHE A 28 10.57 8.46 -23.18
C PHE A 28 10.22 9.88 -23.61
N MET A 29 9.38 10.01 -24.64
CA MET A 29 8.98 11.32 -25.16
C MET A 29 8.22 12.17 -24.14
N ILE A 30 7.38 11.57 -23.32
CA ILE A 30 6.54 12.28 -22.35
C ILE A 30 7.15 12.37 -20.96
N LYS A 31 8.31 11.78 -20.72
CA LYS A 31 8.93 11.69 -19.38
C LYS A 31 9.00 13.05 -18.65
N TYR A 32 9.32 14.11 -19.37
CA TYR A 32 9.47 15.44 -18.79
C TYR A 32 8.34 16.40 -19.16
N VAL A 33 7.29 15.91 -19.79
CA VAL A 33 6.13 16.72 -20.15
C VAL A 33 5.12 16.68 -18.99
N LYS A 34 5.09 17.72 -18.17
CA LYS A 34 4.28 17.77 -16.95
C LYS A 34 2.78 17.76 -17.21
N GLU A 35 2.35 18.25 -18.37
CA GLU A 35 0.94 18.35 -18.75
C GLU A 35 0.33 16.99 -19.12
N ILE A 36 1.16 15.99 -19.41
CA ILE A 36 0.71 14.64 -19.78
C ILE A 36 1.04 13.68 -18.66
N LYS A 37 0.01 13.15 -18.03
CA LYS A 37 0.17 12.06 -17.05
C LYS A 37 0.34 10.75 -17.80
N ALA A 38 1.43 10.03 -17.52
CA ALA A 38 1.73 8.74 -18.16
C ALA A 38 0.96 7.60 -17.50
N ASN A 39 -0.35 7.70 -17.43
CA ASN A 39 -1.24 6.64 -16.98
C ASN A 39 -1.72 5.80 -18.18
N VAL A 40 -2.35 4.65 -17.90
CA VAL A 40 -2.80 3.72 -18.95
C VAL A 40 -3.75 4.39 -19.94
N ASP A 41 -4.68 5.21 -19.48
CA ASP A 41 -5.65 5.88 -20.35
C ASP A 41 -4.97 6.84 -21.33
N ASN A 42 -4.07 7.67 -20.85
CA ASN A 42 -3.33 8.61 -21.70
C ASN A 42 -2.38 7.89 -22.66
N LEU A 43 -1.71 6.83 -22.19
CA LEU A 43 -0.86 6.01 -23.05
C LEU A 43 -1.68 5.33 -24.14
N THR A 44 -2.88 4.87 -23.83
CA THR A 44 -3.79 4.29 -24.82
C THR A 44 -4.14 5.31 -25.90
N THR A 45 -4.48 6.54 -25.51
CA THR A 45 -4.78 7.62 -26.47
C THR A 45 -3.58 7.92 -27.38
N LEU A 46 -2.36 7.97 -26.81
CA LEU A 46 -1.15 8.25 -27.57
C LEU A 46 -0.72 7.11 -28.49
N MET A 47 -1.09 5.87 -28.17
CA MET A 47 -0.74 4.69 -28.95
C MET A 47 -1.75 4.33 -30.03
N ILE A 48 -2.95 4.88 -29.99
CA ILE A 48 -3.95 4.67 -31.02
C ILE A 48 -3.53 5.41 -32.29
N SER A 49 -3.29 4.66 -33.37
CA SER A 49 -2.82 5.21 -34.64
C SER A 49 -3.94 5.38 -35.68
N ASN A 50 -5.05 4.66 -35.54
CA ASN A 50 -6.17 4.70 -36.46
C ASN A 50 -7.49 4.90 -35.72
N ILE A 51 -8.45 5.57 -36.37
CA ILE A 51 -9.79 5.78 -35.81
C ILE A 51 -10.52 4.44 -35.56
N ASP A 52 -10.21 3.44 -36.37
CA ASP A 52 -10.83 2.10 -36.30
C ASP A 52 -10.19 1.18 -35.24
N ASP A 53 -9.15 1.64 -34.55
CA ASP A 53 -8.52 0.85 -33.50
C ASP A 53 -9.49 0.65 -32.32
N ASP A 54 -9.59 -0.59 -31.86
CA ASP A 54 -10.36 -0.93 -30.67
C ASP A 54 -9.59 -0.45 -29.43
N ARG A 55 -10.12 0.56 -28.77
CA ARG A 55 -9.49 1.16 -27.59
C ARG A 55 -9.29 0.14 -26.45
N ILE A 56 -10.24 -0.78 -26.26
CA ILE A 56 -10.16 -1.81 -25.22
C ILE A 56 -9.02 -2.78 -25.52
N GLU A 57 -8.87 -3.18 -26.77
CA GLU A 57 -7.78 -4.07 -27.21
C GLU A 57 -6.42 -3.40 -27.07
N VAL A 58 -6.28 -2.14 -27.49
CA VAL A 58 -5.03 -1.36 -27.33
C VAL A 58 -4.68 -1.19 -25.87
N ARG A 59 -5.66 -0.87 -25.03
CA ARG A 59 -5.46 -0.75 -23.58
C ARG A 59 -4.93 -2.04 -22.97
N SER A 60 -5.50 -3.17 -23.35
CA SER A 60 -5.07 -4.50 -22.89
C SER A 60 -3.62 -4.78 -23.30
N LYS A 61 -3.26 -4.47 -24.54
CA LYS A 61 -1.87 -4.60 -25.02
C LYS A 61 -0.90 -3.72 -24.23
N ILE A 62 -1.30 -2.49 -23.92
CA ILE A 62 -0.49 -1.58 -23.12
C ILE A 62 -0.26 -2.14 -21.72
N GLU A 63 -1.28 -2.64 -21.05
CA GLU A 63 -1.16 -3.23 -19.72
C GLU A 63 -0.20 -4.41 -19.72
N GLU A 64 -0.28 -5.31 -20.72
CA GLU A 64 0.64 -6.42 -20.85
C GLU A 64 2.08 -5.95 -21.15
N SER A 65 2.21 -4.97 -22.05
CA SER A 65 3.51 -4.41 -22.40
C SER A 65 4.18 -3.74 -21.22
N LEU A 66 3.44 -2.97 -20.42
CA LEU A 66 3.97 -2.31 -19.22
C LEU A 66 4.50 -3.32 -18.22
N LYS A 67 3.85 -4.47 -18.05
CA LYS A 67 4.35 -5.55 -17.19
C LYS A 67 5.71 -6.06 -17.66
N LYS A 68 5.87 -6.26 -18.96
CA LYS A 68 7.16 -6.68 -19.54
C LYS A 68 8.24 -5.63 -19.32
N LEU A 69 7.93 -4.37 -19.60
CA LEU A 69 8.88 -3.26 -19.46
C LEU A 69 9.33 -3.06 -18.00
N ILE A 70 8.43 -3.24 -17.06
CA ILE A 70 8.77 -3.21 -15.63
C ILE A 70 9.66 -4.38 -15.26
N LYS A 71 9.35 -5.58 -15.73
CA LYS A 71 10.16 -6.78 -15.49
C LYS A 71 11.58 -6.63 -16.02
N GLU A 72 11.74 -5.95 -17.16
CA GLU A 72 13.05 -5.68 -17.76
C GLU A 72 13.74 -4.44 -17.15
N THR A 73 13.18 -3.84 -16.14
CA THR A 73 13.71 -2.66 -15.42
C THR A 73 13.87 -1.43 -16.31
N LEU A 74 13.07 -1.33 -17.36
CA LEU A 74 13.08 -0.19 -18.27
C LEU A 74 12.05 0.88 -17.89
N VAL A 75 11.04 0.48 -17.11
CA VAL A 75 9.93 1.33 -16.67
C VAL A 75 9.67 1.07 -15.20
N GLN A 76 9.32 2.11 -14.47
CA GLN A 76 8.86 2.04 -13.10
C GLN A 76 7.39 2.46 -13.02
N LYS A 77 6.63 1.80 -12.16
CA LYS A 77 5.29 2.22 -11.80
C LYS A 77 5.33 2.95 -10.46
N ASN A 78 4.78 4.16 -10.43
CA ASN A 78 4.59 4.91 -9.19
C ASN A 78 3.12 5.35 -9.12
N GLY A 79 2.32 4.67 -8.29
CA GLY A 79 0.88 4.81 -8.31
C GLY A 79 0.32 4.34 -9.64
N GLU A 80 -0.42 5.19 -10.35
CA GLU A 80 -0.95 4.90 -11.69
C GLU A 80 -0.07 5.44 -12.82
N ILE A 81 1.07 6.05 -12.47
CA ILE A 81 1.98 6.68 -13.42
C ILE A 81 3.13 5.75 -13.74
N TYR A 82 3.49 5.68 -15.01
CA TYR A 82 4.61 4.88 -15.51
C TYR A 82 5.74 5.79 -15.97
N ILE A 83 6.95 5.44 -15.62
CA ILE A 83 8.13 6.31 -15.80
C ILE A 83 9.20 5.55 -16.57
N PHE A 84 9.64 6.11 -17.70
CA PHE A 84 10.83 5.65 -18.43
C PHE A 84 12.06 5.83 -17.53
N LEU A 85 12.89 4.79 -17.44
CA LEU A 85 14.09 4.82 -16.61
C LEU A 85 15.35 5.00 -17.45
N THR A 86 16.12 6.04 -17.11
CA THR A 86 17.48 6.20 -17.63
C THR A 86 18.38 5.09 -17.08
N ASN A 87 19.57 4.93 -17.64
CA ASN A 87 20.53 3.92 -17.14
C ASN A 87 20.86 4.11 -15.66
N GLU A 88 21.07 5.35 -15.23
CA GLU A 88 21.33 5.67 -13.81
C GLU A 88 20.14 5.35 -12.91
N GLU A 89 18.93 5.67 -13.36
CA GLU A 89 17.72 5.35 -12.64
C GLU A 89 17.48 3.85 -12.54
N GLN A 90 17.82 3.09 -13.59
CA GLN A 90 17.73 1.62 -13.57
C GLN A 90 18.67 1.02 -12.52
N GLU A 91 19.90 1.50 -12.43
CA GLU A 91 20.87 1.04 -11.42
C GLU A 91 20.37 1.33 -10.00
N ILE A 92 19.83 2.51 -9.75
CA ILE A 92 19.31 2.89 -8.46
C ILE A 92 18.06 2.08 -8.10
N ASN A 93 17.16 1.88 -9.06
CA ASN A 93 15.97 1.05 -8.81
C ASN A 93 16.33 -0.40 -8.51
N ASN A 94 17.32 -0.96 -9.20
CA ASN A 94 17.80 -2.30 -8.89
C ASN A 94 18.42 -2.36 -7.49
N ALA A 95 19.19 -1.36 -7.10
CA ALA A 95 19.77 -1.29 -5.77
C ALA A 95 18.70 -1.17 -4.69
N ILE A 96 17.66 -0.38 -4.92
CA ILE A 96 16.51 -0.26 -4.01
C ILE A 96 15.77 -1.59 -3.91
N ASN A 97 15.49 -2.24 -5.03
CA ASN A 97 14.78 -3.52 -5.05
C ASN A 97 15.52 -4.63 -4.31
N ASN A 98 16.85 -4.54 -4.25
CA ASN A 98 17.70 -5.50 -3.54
C ASN A 98 17.77 -5.27 -2.03
N GLU A 99 17.22 -4.18 -1.52
CA GLU A 99 17.12 -3.98 -0.07
C GLU A 99 16.22 -5.02 0.57
N SER A 100 16.61 -5.53 1.73
CA SER A 100 15.83 -6.50 2.49
C SER A 100 14.81 -5.81 3.38
N VAL A 101 13.58 -6.32 3.39
CA VAL A 101 12.51 -5.87 4.29
C VAL A 101 11.86 -7.08 4.92
N GLU A 102 11.80 -7.09 6.25
CA GLU A 102 11.18 -8.17 7.01
C GLU A 102 9.69 -7.88 7.23
N MET A 103 8.91 -8.93 7.39
CA MET A 103 7.47 -8.85 7.66
C MET A 103 7.16 -7.93 8.85
N GLY A 104 7.96 -8.01 9.91
CA GLY A 104 7.78 -7.17 11.09
C GLY A 104 7.90 -5.69 10.83
N GLU A 105 8.76 -5.29 9.89
CA GLU A 105 8.91 -3.90 9.48
C GLU A 105 7.67 -3.42 8.72
N ILE A 106 7.13 -4.25 7.85
CA ILE A 106 5.94 -3.94 7.06
C ILE A 106 4.72 -3.78 7.97
N ILE A 107 4.49 -4.75 8.84
CA ILE A 107 3.36 -4.71 9.78
C ILE A 107 3.53 -3.58 10.79
N GLY A 108 4.76 -3.28 11.21
CA GLY A 108 5.05 -2.15 12.08
C GLY A 108 4.65 -0.81 11.46
N GLU A 109 4.96 -0.59 10.20
CA GLU A 109 4.54 0.63 9.47
C GLU A 109 3.01 0.69 9.32
N ALA A 110 2.37 -0.41 8.96
CA ALA A 110 0.91 -0.47 8.89
C ALA A 110 0.28 -0.14 10.25
N SER A 111 0.83 -0.67 11.33
CA SER A 111 0.37 -0.39 12.70
C SER A 111 0.48 1.09 13.06
N THR A 112 1.58 1.72 12.70
CA THR A 112 1.79 3.15 12.92
C THR A 112 0.73 3.99 12.20
N VAL A 113 0.43 3.67 10.95
CA VAL A 113 -0.61 4.37 10.20
C VAL A 113 -1.98 4.17 10.86
N ILE A 114 -2.31 2.95 11.24
CA ILE A 114 -3.60 2.62 11.85
C ILE A 114 -3.76 3.31 13.20
N PHE A 115 -2.81 3.15 14.10
CA PHE A 115 -2.96 3.54 15.50
C PHE A 115 -2.39 4.91 15.87
N GLU A 116 -1.59 5.53 15.01
CA GLU A 116 -1.09 6.88 15.23
C GLU A 116 -1.69 7.93 14.29
N GLU A 117 -2.23 7.52 13.14
CA GLU A 117 -2.75 8.48 12.16
C GLU A 117 -4.25 8.37 11.92
N ILE A 118 -4.83 7.17 12.02
CA ILE A 118 -6.25 6.94 11.69
C ILE A 118 -7.09 6.74 12.95
N TYR A 119 -6.75 5.77 13.78
CA TYR A 119 -7.44 5.47 15.02
C TYR A 119 -6.49 5.72 16.18
N THR A 120 -6.47 6.96 16.65
CA THR A 120 -5.46 7.45 17.58
C THR A 120 -5.84 7.26 19.05
N GLU A 121 -7.06 6.85 19.33
CA GLU A 121 -7.53 6.59 20.68
C GLU A 121 -6.86 5.34 21.27
N LYS A 122 -6.54 5.39 22.57
CA LYS A 122 -5.92 4.29 23.32
C LYS A 122 -6.87 3.71 24.36
N LYS A 123 -7.95 4.40 24.64
CA LYS A 123 -8.95 4.02 25.61
C LYS A 123 -10.34 4.26 25.02
N TYR A 124 -11.23 3.33 25.25
CA TYR A 124 -12.63 3.49 24.89
C TYR A 124 -13.41 4.12 26.04
N ARG A 125 -14.08 5.23 25.78
CA ARG A 125 -14.92 5.91 26.76
C ARG A 125 -16.34 5.33 26.69
N TYR A 126 -16.68 4.52 27.69
CA TYR A 126 -18.03 3.95 27.80
C TYR A 126 -19.04 5.00 28.28
N ASN A 127 -18.66 5.76 29.33
CA ASN A 127 -19.43 6.88 29.86
C ASN A 127 -18.48 7.84 30.59
N SER A 128 -19.02 8.83 31.32
CA SER A 128 -18.24 9.80 32.07
C SER A 128 -17.39 9.18 33.19
N ARG A 129 -17.74 7.96 33.62
CA ARG A 129 -17.10 7.27 34.75
C ARG A 129 -16.10 6.20 34.32
N TYR A 130 -16.32 5.51 33.18
CA TYR A 130 -15.56 4.35 32.79
C TYR A 130 -14.82 4.57 31.47
N LEU A 131 -13.50 4.40 31.54
CA LEU A 131 -12.58 4.37 30.40
C LEU A 131 -11.94 2.98 30.36
N PHE A 132 -11.95 2.34 29.19
CA PHE A 132 -11.39 1.02 29.01
C PHE A 132 -10.18 1.08 28.08
N PRO A 133 -8.97 0.90 28.62
CA PRO A 133 -7.80 0.73 27.75
C PRO A 133 -7.93 -0.55 26.93
N PHE A 134 -7.44 -0.54 25.72
CA PHE A 134 -7.52 -1.70 24.84
C PHE A 134 -6.18 -2.03 24.22
N ASN A 135 -5.97 -3.31 23.95
CA ASN A 135 -4.81 -3.79 23.22
C ASN A 135 -4.90 -3.34 21.76
N GLN A 136 -3.76 -3.02 21.19
CA GLN A 136 -3.62 -2.62 19.79
C GLN A 136 -2.76 -3.65 19.08
N LYS A 137 -3.36 -4.42 18.17
CA LYS A 137 -2.66 -5.47 17.41
C LYS A 137 -2.92 -5.31 15.92
N VAL A 138 -1.92 -5.62 15.14
CA VAL A 138 -2.06 -5.88 13.71
C VAL A 138 -1.49 -7.27 13.44
N ASP A 139 -2.32 -8.14 12.87
CA ASP A 139 -2.07 -9.57 12.75
C ASP A 139 -1.76 -10.15 14.14
N ASP A 140 -0.60 -10.73 14.36
CA ASP A 140 -0.20 -11.30 15.64
C ASP A 140 0.73 -10.40 16.46
N ARG A 141 0.90 -9.14 16.07
CA ARG A 141 1.88 -8.24 16.66
C ARG A 141 1.23 -7.08 17.41
N PHE A 142 1.66 -6.86 18.65
CA PHE A 142 1.28 -5.67 19.41
C PHE A 142 1.94 -4.42 18.84
N PHE A 143 1.19 -3.34 18.83
CA PHE A 143 1.73 -2.02 18.52
C PHE A 143 2.48 -1.46 19.73
N LYS A 144 3.76 -1.14 19.55
CA LYS A 144 4.65 -0.60 20.60
C LYS A 144 4.78 -1.48 21.86
N GLY A 145 5.11 -2.74 21.66
CA GLY A 145 5.45 -3.67 22.75
C GLY A 145 4.23 -4.38 23.34
N ASN A 146 4.48 -5.23 24.30
CA ASN A 146 3.45 -6.06 24.92
C ASN A 146 2.42 -5.24 25.69
N GLN A 147 1.16 -5.56 25.49
CA GLN A 147 0.04 -4.93 26.14
C GLN A 147 -0.82 -6.00 26.79
N SER A 148 -1.40 -5.67 27.94
CA SER A 148 -2.21 -6.61 28.71
C SER A 148 -3.46 -5.90 29.23
N ASN A 149 -4.43 -5.71 28.34
CA ASN A 149 -5.74 -5.14 28.68
C ASN A 149 -6.82 -6.19 28.49
N ASP A 150 -7.97 -6.01 29.13
CA ASP A 150 -9.05 -6.97 29.07
C ASP A 150 -9.76 -7.03 27.73
N ILE A 151 -9.68 -5.97 26.96
CA ILE A 151 -10.26 -5.88 25.63
C ILE A 151 -9.20 -5.41 24.63
N GLY A 152 -9.46 -5.58 23.35
CA GLY A 152 -8.52 -5.19 22.33
C GLY A 152 -9.15 -4.86 20.99
N VAL A 153 -8.33 -4.29 20.12
CA VAL A 153 -8.60 -4.12 18.71
C VAL A 153 -7.50 -4.85 17.94
N THR A 154 -7.88 -5.80 17.13
CA THR A 154 -6.96 -6.55 16.27
C THR A 154 -7.37 -6.33 14.82
N VAL A 155 -6.47 -5.73 14.05
CA VAL A 155 -6.65 -5.57 12.61
C VAL A 155 -5.93 -6.73 11.93
N ILE A 156 -6.63 -7.42 11.04
CA ILE A 156 -6.06 -8.52 10.25
C ILE A 156 -5.88 -8.06 8.82
N THR A 157 -4.62 -8.06 8.37
CA THR A 157 -4.23 -7.68 7.00
C THR A 157 -4.23 -8.92 6.09
N PRO A 158 -4.11 -8.74 4.77
CA PRO A 158 -3.90 -9.86 3.86
C PRO A 158 -2.69 -10.74 4.17
N TYR A 159 -1.70 -10.21 4.89
CA TYR A 159 -0.53 -10.99 5.34
C TYR A 159 -0.78 -11.81 6.60
N GLY A 160 -1.88 -11.57 7.30
CA GLY A 160 -2.23 -12.27 8.53
C GLY A 160 -2.74 -13.69 8.34
N GLY A 161 -2.98 -14.08 7.11
CA GLY A 161 -3.50 -15.40 6.75
C GLY A 161 -4.90 -15.34 6.14
N ASP A 162 -5.32 -16.45 5.58
CA ASP A 162 -6.62 -16.61 4.96
C ASP A 162 -7.58 -17.24 5.96
N TYR A 163 -8.34 -16.40 6.66
CA TYR A 163 -9.27 -16.85 7.69
C TYR A 163 -10.67 -17.07 7.12
N ALA A 164 -11.24 -18.24 7.40
CA ALA A 164 -12.66 -18.46 7.17
C ALA A 164 -13.50 -17.61 8.16
N ASP A 165 -14.73 -17.29 7.77
CA ASP A 165 -15.66 -16.53 8.62
C ASP A 165 -15.83 -17.16 10.02
N SER A 166 -15.94 -18.48 10.08
CA SER A 166 -16.05 -19.23 11.35
C SER A 166 -14.83 -19.06 12.24
N ALA A 167 -13.63 -19.01 11.66
CA ALA A 167 -12.39 -18.81 12.40
C ALA A 167 -12.31 -17.40 12.98
N LEU A 168 -12.75 -16.40 12.25
CA LEU A 168 -12.79 -15.00 12.72
C LEU A 168 -13.80 -14.82 13.85
N ARG A 169 -14.96 -15.46 13.77
CA ARG A 169 -15.97 -15.49 14.84
C ARG A 169 -15.39 -16.09 16.11
N LEU A 170 -14.73 -17.23 15.99
CA LEU A 170 -14.11 -17.90 17.13
C LEU A 170 -13.00 -17.05 17.77
N LEU A 171 -12.15 -16.46 16.94
CA LEU A 171 -11.05 -15.60 17.38
C LEU A 171 -11.58 -14.40 18.18
N SER A 172 -12.65 -13.76 17.71
CA SER A 172 -13.26 -12.60 18.38
C SER A 172 -13.84 -12.97 19.76
N ALA A 173 -14.37 -14.18 19.90
CA ALA A 173 -14.89 -14.67 21.18
C ALA A 173 -13.77 -15.02 22.17
N GLN A 174 -12.71 -15.66 21.68
CA GLN A 174 -11.60 -16.13 22.52
C GLN A 174 -10.71 -14.99 23.03
N GLU A 175 -10.43 -14.00 22.19
CA GLU A 175 -9.47 -12.94 22.53
C GLU A 175 -10.10 -11.73 23.20
N SER A 176 -11.42 -11.67 23.33
CA SER A 176 -12.12 -10.44 23.81
C SER A 176 -11.66 -9.19 23.05
N SER A 177 -11.56 -9.34 21.74
CA SER A 177 -11.08 -8.29 20.84
C SER A 177 -12.10 -8.02 19.75
N VAL A 178 -12.21 -6.76 19.38
CA VAL A 178 -12.80 -6.39 18.10
C VAL A 178 -11.84 -6.84 17.01
N ILE A 179 -12.29 -7.73 16.13
CA ILE A 179 -11.51 -8.19 14.99
C ILE A 179 -11.93 -7.40 13.76
N VAL A 180 -10.98 -6.68 13.17
CA VAL A 180 -11.20 -5.87 11.97
C VAL A 180 -10.47 -6.54 10.83
N LYS A 181 -11.19 -7.30 10.00
CA LYS A 181 -10.62 -8.04 8.87
C LYS A 181 -10.63 -7.15 7.62
N LEU A 182 -9.46 -6.73 7.20
CA LEU A 182 -9.31 -5.95 5.98
C LEU A 182 -9.61 -6.79 4.73
N PRO A 183 -10.12 -6.16 3.65
CA PRO A 183 -10.27 -6.85 2.36
C PRO A 183 -8.96 -7.45 1.87
N ASN A 184 -9.05 -8.48 1.02
CA ASN A 184 -7.89 -9.19 0.48
C ASN A 184 -7.22 -8.42 -0.68
N ASP A 185 -6.78 -7.21 -0.41
CA ASP A 185 -6.00 -6.38 -1.34
C ASP A 185 -4.70 -5.98 -0.64
N SER A 186 -3.59 -6.55 -1.08
CA SER A 186 -2.27 -6.34 -0.50
C SER A 186 -1.52 -5.14 -1.09
N THR A 187 -2.15 -4.34 -1.94
CA THR A 187 -1.49 -3.22 -2.64
C THR A 187 -0.81 -2.26 -1.66
N PHE A 188 -1.47 -1.92 -0.54
CA PHE A 188 -0.86 -1.02 0.43
C PHE A 188 0.36 -1.62 1.14
N LEU A 189 0.39 -2.95 1.31
CA LEU A 189 1.53 -3.66 1.90
C LEU A 189 2.72 -3.66 0.95
N ASP A 190 2.48 -3.80 -0.34
CA ASP A 190 3.51 -3.68 -1.37
C ASP A 190 4.07 -2.26 -1.42
N GLU A 191 3.22 -1.25 -1.32
CA GLU A 191 3.63 0.15 -1.25
C GLU A 191 4.46 0.45 0.02
N ILE A 192 4.09 -0.13 1.16
CA ILE A 192 4.87 -0.03 2.39
C ILE A 192 6.25 -0.65 2.19
N THR A 193 6.31 -1.84 1.59
CA THR A 193 7.57 -2.53 1.33
C THR A 193 8.49 -1.68 0.48
N GLU A 194 7.98 -1.12 -0.60
CA GLU A 194 8.74 -0.23 -1.49
C GLU A 194 9.22 1.03 -0.77
N SER A 195 8.36 1.64 0.04
CA SER A 195 8.70 2.82 0.84
C SER A 195 9.85 2.55 1.81
N ILE A 196 9.84 1.39 2.49
CA ILE A 196 10.91 0.99 3.40
C ILE A 196 12.22 0.75 2.64
N LYS A 197 12.16 0.12 1.47
CA LYS A 197 13.33 -0.11 0.63
C LYS A 197 13.98 1.20 0.20
N ILE A 198 13.19 2.17 -0.23
CA ILE A 198 13.67 3.51 -0.60
C ILE A 198 14.34 4.17 0.61
N TYR A 199 13.71 4.14 1.76
CA TYR A 199 14.25 4.71 3.00
C TYR A 199 15.61 4.11 3.35
N LYS A 200 15.74 2.78 3.32
CA LYS A 200 16.99 2.08 3.62
C LYS A 200 18.09 2.44 2.62
N PHE A 201 17.76 2.47 1.34
CA PHE A 201 18.71 2.84 0.30
C PHE A 201 19.22 4.27 0.50
N LEU A 202 18.33 5.22 0.74
CA LEU A 202 18.69 6.62 0.94
C LEU A 202 19.57 6.82 2.18
N ASN A 203 19.29 6.09 3.26
CA ASN A 203 20.11 6.17 4.47
C ASN A 203 21.51 5.62 4.28
N LYS A 204 21.67 4.52 3.55
CA LYS A 204 22.97 3.92 3.27
C LYS A 204 23.83 4.80 2.37
N ASN A 205 23.22 5.59 1.50
CA ASN A 205 23.90 6.38 0.48
C ASN A 205 23.84 7.90 0.76
N ALA A 206 23.61 8.28 2.01
CA ALA A 206 23.48 9.68 2.41
C ALA A 206 24.73 10.53 2.19
N SER A 207 25.92 9.93 2.15
CA SER A 207 27.21 10.62 2.17
C SER A 207 28.02 10.56 0.88
N GLY A 208 27.41 10.21 -0.26
CA GLY A 208 28.17 10.00 -1.49
C GLY A 208 27.62 10.70 -2.72
N ALA A 209 26.75 11.69 -2.53
CA ALA A 209 26.05 12.33 -3.62
C ALA A 209 26.98 13.12 -4.54
N ARG A 210 27.01 12.79 -5.83
CA ARG A 210 27.73 13.52 -6.86
C ARG A 210 26.81 13.73 -8.06
N GLY A 211 26.65 14.99 -8.47
CA GLY A 211 25.96 15.33 -9.71
C GLY A 211 24.51 14.87 -9.80
N ASN A 212 24.23 14.00 -10.77
CA ASN A 212 22.87 13.49 -11.04
C ASN A 212 22.27 12.67 -9.91
N PHE A 213 23.08 12.14 -8.99
CA PHE A 213 22.60 11.38 -7.85
C PHE A 213 21.73 12.23 -6.90
N ASP A 214 22.08 13.50 -6.69
CA ASP A 214 21.27 14.40 -5.85
C ASP A 214 19.87 14.60 -6.41
N SER A 215 19.76 14.76 -7.72
CA SER A 215 18.48 14.89 -8.42
C SER A 215 17.63 13.63 -8.27
N ILE A 216 18.23 12.46 -8.47
CA ILE A 216 17.55 11.18 -8.32
C ILE A 216 17.15 10.95 -6.86
N ARG A 217 18.01 11.31 -5.92
CA ARG A 217 17.74 11.23 -4.48
C ARG A 217 16.51 12.04 -4.10
N ARG A 218 16.41 13.28 -4.56
CA ARG A 218 15.24 14.14 -4.32
C ARG A 218 13.97 13.52 -4.91
N ALA A 219 14.06 12.99 -6.13
CA ALA A 219 12.95 12.32 -6.78
C ALA A 219 12.49 11.10 -5.96
N LYS A 220 13.41 10.33 -5.37
CA LYS A 220 13.08 9.18 -4.52
C LYS A 220 12.46 9.60 -3.18
N GLU A 221 12.94 10.69 -2.58
CA GLU A 221 12.30 11.25 -1.39
C GLU A 221 10.87 11.70 -1.67
N ASP A 222 10.65 12.39 -2.78
CA ASP A 222 9.32 12.81 -3.21
C ASP A 222 8.41 11.61 -3.47
N GLU A 223 8.93 10.58 -4.13
CA GLU A 223 8.22 9.32 -4.36
C GLU A 223 7.81 8.67 -3.05
N ARG A 224 8.69 8.65 -2.05
CA ARG A 224 8.41 8.09 -0.73
C ARG A 224 7.29 8.84 -0.02
N ILE A 225 7.28 10.17 -0.10
CA ILE A 225 6.23 11.02 0.47
C ILE A 225 4.87 10.71 -0.20
N GLU A 226 4.85 10.62 -1.51
CA GLU A 226 3.65 10.26 -2.28
C GLU A 226 3.14 8.87 -1.90
N LYS A 227 4.04 7.90 -1.74
CA LYS A 227 3.68 6.54 -1.29
C LYS A 227 3.05 6.54 0.09
N LYS A 228 3.56 7.33 1.02
CA LYS A 228 2.99 7.45 2.37
C LYS A 228 1.56 7.96 2.34
N ASP A 229 1.28 8.96 1.53
CA ASP A 229 -0.07 9.49 1.36
C ASP A 229 -1.01 8.42 0.78
N ARG A 230 -0.57 7.70 -0.24
CA ARG A 230 -1.36 6.62 -0.83
C ARG A 230 -1.62 5.47 0.16
N ILE A 231 -0.61 5.08 0.92
CA ILE A 231 -0.73 4.03 1.95
C ILE A 231 -1.80 4.40 2.95
N ARG A 232 -1.81 5.63 3.43
CA ARG A 232 -2.81 6.11 4.37
C ARG A 232 -4.22 6.05 3.78
N ILE A 233 -4.39 6.52 2.56
CA ILE A 233 -5.68 6.50 1.86
C ILE A 233 -6.17 5.07 1.65
N PHE A 234 -5.28 4.16 1.25
CA PHE A 234 -5.60 2.74 1.10
C PHE A 234 -6.05 2.09 2.40
N ILE A 235 -5.34 2.37 3.49
CA ILE A 235 -5.68 1.79 4.79
C ILE A 235 -7.01 2.37 5.30
N GLU A 236 -7.24 3.66 5.14
CA GLU A 236 -8.53 4.28 5.47
C GLU A 236 -9.69 3.59 4.72
N ASP A 237 -9.51 3.39 3.42
CA ASP A 237 -10.50 2.72 2.58
C ASP A 237 -10.69 1.26 2.99
N ALA A 238 -9.60 0.56 3.27
CA ALA A 238 -9.65 -0.83 3.74
C ALA A 238 -10.42 -0.96 5.07
N LEU A 239 -10.21 -0.03 5.99
CA LEU A 239 -10.93 0.01 7.27
C LEU A 239 -12.42 0.32 7.08
N LYS A 240 -12.76 1.19 6.13
CA LYS A 240 -14.15 1.47 5.79
C LYS A 240 -14.88 0.24 5.23
N ASN A 241 -14.18 -0.62 4.53
CA ASN A 241 -14.73 -1.81 3.88
C ASN A 241 -14.43 -3.11 4.64
N ALA A 242 -13.83 -3.02 5.81
CA ALA A 242 -13.50 -4.19 6.61
C ALA A 242 -14.73 -4.86 7.20
N ASP A 243 -14.67 -6.18 7.31
CA ASP A 243 -15.60 -6.96 8.11
C ASP A 243 -15.17 -6.91 9.57
N ILE A 244 -16.12 -6.66 10.48
CA ILE A 244 -15.84 -6.51 11.90
C ILE A 244 -16.56 -7.61 12.69
N TYR A 245 -15.84 -8.25 13.60
CA TYR A 245 -16.34 -9.33 14.44
C TYR A 245 -16.23 -8.95 15.91
N VAL A 246 -17.30 -9.20 16.65
CA VAL A 246 -17.38 -8.90 18.08
C VAL A 246 -18.00 -10.09 18.79
N ASN A 247 -17.31 -10.63 19.77
CA ASN A 247 -17.81 -11.68 20.67
C ASN A 247 -18.48 -12.88 19.94
N GLY A 248 -17.86 -13.38 18.91
CA GLY A 248 -18.31 -14.55 18.16
C GLY A 248 -19.24 -14.25 16.98
N ASP A 249 -19.62 -13.03 16.77
CA ASP A 249 -20.54 -12.64 15.70
C ASP A 249 -19.92 -11.63 14.75
N LYS A 250 -20.33 -11.69 13.48
CA LYS A 250 -20.03 -10.66 12.52
C LYS A 250 -20.95 -9.47 12.83
N ALA A 251 -20.36 -8.36 13.25
CA ALA A 251 -21.11 -7.19 13.69
C ALA A 251 -21.68 -6.41 12.51
N THR A 252 -22.92 -5.93 12.68
CA THR A 252 -23.48 -4.93 11.78
C THR A 252 -23.09 -3.56 12.30
N ILE A 253 -22.26 -2.84 11.56
CA ILE A 253 -21.73 -1.53 11.93
C ILE A 253 -22.40 -0.47 11.05
N SER A 254 -23.07 0.50 11.67
CA SER A 254 -23.76 1.59 10.96
C SER A 254 -22.83 2.74 10.60
N ALA A 255 -21.81 2.98 11.40
CA ALA A 255 -20.81 4.01 11.14
C ALA A 255 -20.00 3.70 9.88
N LYS A 256 -19.59 4.76 9.17
CA LYS A 256 -18.88 4.64 7.88
C LYS A 256 -17.41 5.01 7.95
N GLU A 257 -17.04 5.89 8.88
CA GLU A 257 -15.65 6.32 9.03
C GLU A 257 -14.85 5.32 9.90
N PRO A 258 -13.55 5.12 9.63
CA PRO A 258 -12.76 4.11 10.35
C PRO A 258 -12.83 4.22 11.87
N ALA A 259 -12.58 5.40 12.42
CA ALA A 259 -12.55 5.58 13.87
C ALA A 259 -13.93 5.33 14.51
N THR A 260 -15.00 5.83 13.91
CA THR A 260 -16.35 5.63 14.41
C THR A 260 -16.81 4.18 14.27
N ARG A 261 -16.37 3.48 13.23
CA ARG A 261 -16.64 2.05 13.06
C ARG A 261 -16.01 1.22 14.16
N ILE A 262 -14.76 1.50 14.49
CA ILE A 262 -14.04 0.80 15.57
C ILE A 262 -14.67 1.13 16.93
N ASN A 263 -15.00 2.39 17.17
CA ASN A 263 -15.67 2.82 18.40
C ASN A 263 -17.05 2.15 18.58
N GLU A 264 -17.81 2.04 17.51
CA GLU A 264 -19.11 1.35 17.56
C GLU A 264 -18.93 -0.12 17.93
N ALA A 265 -17.93 -0.78 17.36
CA ALA A 265 -17.60 -2.18 17.66
C ALA A 265 -17.12 -2.35 19.10
N LEU A 266 -16.25 -1.47 19.59
CA LEU A 266 -15.79 -1.48 20.98
C LEU A 266 -16.95 -1.26 21.95
N GLY A 267 -17.89 -0.39 21.61
CA GLY A 267 -19.11 -0.18 22.39
C GLY A 267 -19.93 -1.44 22.53
N LYS A 268 -20.07 -2.21 21.45
CA LYS A 268 -20.76 -3.51 21.46
C LYS A 268 -20.02 -4.52 22.33
N LEU A 269 -18.70 -4.58 22.24
CA LEU A 269 -17.87 -5.48 23.02
C LEU A 269 -17.97 -5.17 24.52
N VAL A 270 -17.84 -3.89 24.88
CA VAL A 270 -17.92 -3.44 26.28
C VAL A 270 -19.31 -3.70 26.86
N ALA A 271 -20.38 -3.40 26.12
CA ALA A 271 -21.75 -3.64 26.55
C ALA A 271 -22.00 -5.14 26.84
N MET A 272 -21.48 -6.03 26.01
CA MET A 272 -21.63 -7.47 26.20
C MET A 272 -20.80 -8.00 27.36
N LYS A 273 -19.59 -7.51 27.54
CA LYS A 273 -18.65 -7.98 28.56
C LYS A 273 -18.98 -7.42 29.95
N TYR A 274 -19.46 -6.20 30.01
CA TYR A 274 -19.65 -5.47 31.26
C TYR A 274 -21.10 -5.04 31.48
N ASN A 275 -22.08 -5.76 30.95
CA ASN A 275 -23.48 -5.46 31.11
C ASN A 275 -23.94 -5.44 32.58
N LYS A 276 -23.14 -6.05 33.48
CA LYS A 276 -23.39 -6.05 34.94
C LYS A 276 -22.86 -4.81 35.66
N LEU A 277 -22.16 -3.92 34.97
CA LEU A 277 -21.66 -2.67 35.58
C LEU A 277 -22.74 -1.59 35.69
N THR A 278 -23.95 -1.83 35.20
CA THR A 278 -25.09 -0.90 35.24
C THR A 278 -26.01 -1.12 36.41
N TYR A 279 -25.68 -2.04 37.35
CA TYR A 279 -26.46 -2.30 38.58
C TYR A 279 -25.66 -1.98 39.82
#